data_cbd549c061fdad7d88cf3cc5d0cfe285
#
_entry.id   cbd549c061fdad7d88cf3cc5d0cfe285
#
_cell.length_a   1.000
_cell.length_b   1.000
_cell.length_c   1.000
_cell.angle_alpha   90.00
_cell.angle_beta   90.00
_cell.angle_gamma   90.00
#
_symmetry.space_group_name_H-M   'P 1'
#
loop_
_entity.id
_entity.type
_entity.pdbx_description
1 polymer ?
#
loop_
_entity_poly.entity_id
_entity_poly.type
_entity_poly.pdbx_seq_one_letter_code
_entity_poly.pdbx_strand_id
1 'polypeptide(L)'
;VGSLNSLSNLNYHLTKELKTLRDSYLDGNGNIPIWDLTNLYPKKVSFAALTSFLSISKTIRDFIGKPIELRVLWHPDFQGFLSDIDFLRISSEFDLYDWKGMLGGFVGNKTSPNTRIFYYSDIPSFNYTDIDQIVSWKDLKREEIKRSIAFRLKPIFDNNYFIEDWNKELEAIFTTTISELVVNSLIHGRSIVFVGVQRTKKGITTCVSDSGIGFLNSLKKYKTEISASLDNSNLKSILYSSFQSKNKIGLYRAINDVIESGGFINISSFDSEIMWKPIFWTYINKYSSSDEILKMEILKSEFYVDNYADKEKLNNGYLRKYDHFLMGSRITFEIPFNYD
;
A
#
# COMPACT_ATOMS: atom_id res chain seq x y z
N VAL A 1 -3.58 16.60 -10.63
CA VAL A 1 -3.91 15.87 -9.38
C VAL A 1 -3.90 16.86 -8.24
N GLY A 2 -5.08 17.26 -7.75
CA GLY A 2 -5.23 18.44 -6.86
C GLY A 2 -4.66 18.29 -5.45
N SER A 3 -4.42 17.09 -4.92
CA SER A 3 -3.70 16.92 -3.66
C SER A 3 -3.27 15.47 -3.43
N LEU A 4 -1.98 15.27 -3.22
CA LEU A 4 -1.42 14.02 -2.68
C LEU A 4 -1.38 14.07 -1.13
N ASN A 5 -2.36 14.73 -0.50
CA ASN A 5 -2.36 14.97 0.94
C ASN A 5 -2.68 13.71 1.76
N SER A 6 -3.34 12.74 1.15
CA SER A 6 -3.61 11.44 1.75
C SER A 6 -3.72 10.37 0.67
N LEU A 7 -3.57 9.10 1.05
CA LEU A 7 -3.78 7.97 0.14
C LEU A 7 -5.21 7.94 -0.39
N SER A 8 -6.20 8.23 0.44
CA SER A 8 -7.61 8.28 0.03
C SER A 8 -7.88 9.37 -1.00
N ASN A 9 -7.25 10.54 -0.85
CA ASN A 9 -7.35 11.61 -1.85
C ASN A 9 -6.66 11.21 -3.15
N LEU A 10 -5.49 10.57 -3.08
CA LEU A 10 -4.82 10.03 -4.26
C LEU A 10 -5.74 9.02 -4.98
N ASN A 11 -6.29 8.06 -4.26
CA ASN A 11 -7.18 7.05 -4.82
C ASN A 11 -8.39 7.70 -5.50
N TYR A 12 -9.04 8.67 -4.86
CA TYR A 12 -10.20 9.37 -5.42
C TYR A 12 -9.88 10.11 -6.73
N HIS A 13 -8.80 10.88 -6.76
CA HIS A 13 -8.43 11.64 -7.95
C HIS A 13 -7.92 10.76 -9.08
N LEU A 14 -7.07 9.77 -8.76
CA LEU A 14 -6.52 8.88 -9.77
C LEU A 14 -7.55 7.97 -10.40
N THR A 15 -8.53 7.49 -9.65
CA THR A 15 -9.59 6.62 -10.21
C THR A 15 -10.37 7.35 -11.29
N LYS A 16 -10.68 8.63 -11.10
CA LYS A 16 -11.40 9.46 -12.08
C LYS A 16 -10.55 9.72 -13.33
N GLU A 17 -9.29 10.09 -13.14
CA GLU A 17 -8.39 10.43 -14.24
C GLU A 17 -7.97 9.20 -15.05
N LEU A 18 -7.73 8.07 -14.39
CA LEU A 18 -7.36 6.82 -15.07
C LEU A 18 -8.44 6.23 -15.93
N LYS A 19 -9.72 6.45 -15.61
CA LYS A 19 -10.82 6.05 -16.50
C LYS A 19 -10.73 6.80 -17.82
N THR A 20 -10.62 8.11 -17.75
CA THR A 20 -10.51 8.97 -18.94
C THR A 20 -9.30 8.57 -19.79
N LEU A 21 -8.21 8.20 -19.13
CA LEU A 21 -6.96 7.79 -19.75
C LEU A 21 -7.07 6.44 -20.43
N ARG A 22 -7.69 5.47 -19.77
CA ARG A 22 -7.97 4.14 -20.33
C ARG A 22 -8.88 4.26 -21.56
N ASP A 23 -9.95 5.00 -21.44
CA ASP A 23 -10.94 5.15 -22.50
C ASP A 23 -10.28 5.85 -23.72
N SER A 24 -9.51 6.91 -23.51
CA SER A 24 -8.71 7.58 -24.54
C SER A 24 -7.67 6.69 -25.21
N TYR A 25 -7.03 5.81 -24.46
CA TYR A 25 -6.04 4.87 -25.00
C TYR A 25 -6.69 3.75 -25.81
N LEU A 26 -7.83 3.22 -25.34
CA LEU A 26 -8.60 2.18 -26.04
C LEU A 26 -9.23 2.71 -27.33
N ASP A 27 -9.59 3.99 -27.38
CA ASP A 27 -10.11 4.65 -28.57
C ASP A 27 -9.04 4.94 -29.64
N GLY A 28 -7.80 4.49 -29.43
CA GLY A 28 -6.70 4.58 -30.41
C GLY A 28 -6.08 5.97 -30.52
N ASN A 29 -6.45 6.92 -29.66
CA ASN A 29 -5.88 8.28 -29.68
C ASN A 29 -4.45 8.37 -29.12
N GLY A 30 -3.88 7.27 -28.64
CA GLY A 30 -2.45 7.09 -28.35
C GLY A 30 -1.77 8.12 -27.44
N ASN A 31 -2.52 8.95 -26.74
CA ASN A 31 -1.98 9.99 -25.89
C ASN A 31 -1.25 9.41 -24.69
N ILE A 32 0.02 9.77 -24.57
CA ILE A 32 0.80 9.42 -23.37
C ILE A 32 0.18 10.11 -22.17
N PRO A 33 -0.05 9.39 -21.05
CA PRO A 33 -0.54 10.02 -19.83
C PRO A 33 0.40 11.11 -19.35
N ILE A 34 -0.19 12.22 -18.91
CA ILE A 34 0.53 13.32 -18.32
C ILE A 34 0.14 13.41 -16.85
N TRP A 35 1.11 13.21 -15.97
CA TRP A 35 0.94 13.50 -14.55
C TRP A 35 1.32 14.95 -14.28
N ASP A 36 0.35 15.80 -14.07
CA ASP A 36 0.58 17.21 -13.73
C ASP A 36 0.56 17.39 -12.20
N LEU A 37 1.73 17.52 -11.63
CA LEU A 37 1.96 17.73 -10.21
C LEU A 37 2.47 19.16 -9.92
N THR A 38 2.33 20.10 -10.87
CA THR A 38 2.85 21.48 -10.73
C THR A 38 2.22 22.24 -9.57
N ASN A 39 1.01 21.85 -9.14
CA ASN A 39 0.30 22.46 -8.02
C ASN A 39 0.58 21.77 -6.67
N LEU A 40 1.50 20.81 -6.61
CA LEU A 40 1.84 20.15 -5.35
C LEU A 40 2.86 20.96 -4.54
N TYR A 41 2.47 21.28 -3.32
CA TYR A 41 3.38 21.84 -2.33
C TYR A 41 4.13 20.73 -1.59
N PRO A 42 5.47 20.79 -1.51
CA PRO A 42 6.30 19.74 -0.89
C PRO A 42 5.87 19.32 0.51
N LYS A 43 5.48 20.30 1.33
CA LYS A 43 5.05 20.09 2.73
C LYS A 43 3.67 19.43 2.90
N LYS A 44 2.95 19.23 1.79
CA LYS A 44 1.58 18.67 1.81
C LYS A 44 1.47 17.33 1.09
N VAL A 45 2.58 16.73 0.68
CA VAL A 45 2.58 15.45 -0.01
C VAL A 45 2.61 14.33 1.00
N SER A 46 1.61 13.45 0.96
CA SER A 46 1.62 12.23 1.73
C SER A 46 2.67 11.27 1.18
N PHE A 47 3.53 10.81 2.06
CA PHE A 47 4.52 9.81 1.76
C PHE A 47 3.90 8.48 1.27
N ALA A 48 2.82 8.02 1.91
CA ALA A 48 2.06 6.84 1.47
C ALA A 48 1.50 7.03 0.05
N ALA A 49 1.07 8.26 -0.28
CA ALA A 49 0.62 8.58 -1.62
C ALA A 49 1.77 8.51 -2.65
N LEU A 50 2.98 8.98 -2.32
CA LEU A 50 4.14 8.86 -3.20
C LEU A 50 4.54 7.39 -3.45
N THR A 51 4.53 6.56 -2.39
CA THR A 51 4.82 5.12 -2.52
C THR A 51 3.81 4.44 -3.43
N SER A 52 2.52 4.72 -3.24
CA SER A 52 1.45 4.20 -4.08
C SER A 52 1.52 4.72 -5.52
N PHE A 53 1.95 5.96 -5.69
CA PHE A 53 2.13 6.57 -7.00
C PHE A 53 3.20 5.83 -7.84
N LEU A 54 4.29 5.34 -7.22
CA LEU A 54 5.27 4.50 -7.91
C LEU A 54 4.65 3.22 -8.45
N SER A 55 3.84 2.50 -7.65
CA SER A 55 3.22 1.25 -8.09
C SER A 55 2.18 1.46 -9.20
N ILE A 56 1.39 2.52 -9.11
CA ILE A 56 0.39 2.89 -10.12
C ILE A 56 1.09 3.29 -11.41
N SER A 57 2.14 4.12 -11.33
CA SER A 57 2.94 4.52 -12.48
C SER A 57 3.62 3.33 -13.14
N LYS A 58 4.11 2.35 -12.36
CA LYS A 58 4.68 1.11 -12.88
C LYS A 58 3.64 0.33 -13.71
N THR A 59 2.43 0.18 -13.19
CA THR A 59 1.33 -0.48 -13.93
C THR A 59 1.03 0.23 -15.25
N ILE A 60 0.92 1.56 -15.22
CA ILE A 60 0.60 2.34 -16.41
C ILE A 60 1.75 2.27 -17.42
N ARG A 61 2.98 2.46 -16.97
CA ARG A 61 4.17 2.39 -17.81
C ARG A 61 4.29 1.03 -18.51
N ASP A 62 4.03 -0.07 -17.78
CA ASP A 62 4.07 -1.41 -18.37
C ASP A 62 2.95 -1.63 -19.39
N PHE A 63 1.77 -1.08 -19.14
CA PHE A 63 0.64 -1.16 -20.06
C PHE A 63 0.88 -0.36 -21.35
N ILE A 64 1.41 0.86 -21.25
CA ILE A 64 1.64 1.72 -22.42
C ILE A 64 2.99 1.48 -23.12
N GLY A 65 3.93 0.76 -22.48
CA GLY A 65 5.26 0.47 -22.98
C GLY A 65 6.21 1.68 -23.05
N LYS A 66 5.86 2.81 -22.43
CA LYS A 66 6.61 4.07 -22.48
C LYS A 66 6.57 4.78 -21.12
N PRO A 67 7.58 5.60 -20.78
CA PRO A 67 7.55 6.46 -19.60
C PRO A 67 6.36 7.42 -19.64
N ILE A 68 5.84 7.74 -18.46
CA ILE A 68 4.74 8.70 -18.27
C ILE A 68 5.33 10.11 -18.24
N GLU A 69 4.75 11.06 -18.97
CA GLU A 69 5.16 12.45 -18.85
C GLU A 69 4.83 12.97 -17.44
N LEU A 70 5.85 13.41 -16.70
CA LEU A 70 5.70 13.97 -15.36
C LEU A 70 6.02 15.46 -15.36
N ARG A 71 5.01 16.28 -15.03
CA ARG A 71 5.16 17.72 -14.84
C ARG A 71 5.16 18.01 -13.34
N VAL A 72 6.24 18.56 -12.83
CA VAL A 72 6.36 18.96 -11.42
C VAL A 72 6.81 20.42 -11.34
N LEU A 73 6.38 21.10 -10.27
CA LEU A 73 6.97 22.40 -9.96
C LEU A 73 8.39 22.18 -9.43
N TRP A 74 9.37 22.68 -10.18
CA TRP A 74 10.77 22.53 -9.81
C TRP A 74 11.15 23.48 -8.69
N HIS A 75 10.93 23.02 -7.47
CA HIS A 75 11.45 23.68 -6.28
C HIS A 75 12.61 22.86 -5.73
N PRO A 76 13.81 23.44 -5.47
CA PRO A 76 14.98 22.70 -5.00
C PRO A 76 14.70 21.84 -3.76
N ASP A 77 13.92 22.35 -2.79
CA ASP A 77 13.55 21.59 -1.59
C ASP A 77 12.71 20.35 -1.90
N PHE A 78 11.84 20.41 -2.93
CA PHE A 78 11.02 19.27 -3.33
C PHE A 78 11.85 18.21 -4.03
N GLN A 79 12.76 18.63 -4.88
CA GLN A 79 13.70 17.73 -5.54
C GLN A 79 14.63 17.07 -4.52
N GLY A 80 15.19 17.85 -3.61
CA GLY A 80 15.97 17.34 -2.49
C GLY A 80 15.20 16.31 -1.69
N PHE A 81 13.96 16.60 -1.34
CA PHE A 81 13.09 15.66 -0.63
C PHE A 81 12.87 14.36 -1.42
N LEU A 82 12.51 14.44 -2.70
CA LEU A 82 12.30 13.24 -3.54
C LEU A 82 13.58 12.41 -3.72
N SER A 83 14.74 13.08 -3.78
CA SER A 83 16.04 12.43 -3.81
C SER A 83 16.36 11.74 -2.48
N ASP A 84 16.17 12.44 -1.37
CA ASP A 84 16.51 11.97 -0.01
C ASP A 84 15.69 10.74 0.42
N ILE A 85 14.50 10.56 -0.15
CA ILE A 85 13.62 9.41 0.11
C ILE A 85 13.76 8.28 -0.92
N ASP A 86 14.74 8.34 -1.82
CA ASP A 86 14.99 7.39 -2.92
C ASP A 86 13.92 7.38 -4.04
N PHE A 87 12.95 8.29 -4.06
CA PHE A 87 11.90 8.32 -5.08
C PHE A 87 12.45 8.52 -6.49
N LEU A 88 13.39 9.47 -6.67
CA LEU A 88 14.00 9.75 -7.97
C LEU A 88 14.80 8.55 -8.47
N ARG A 89 15.61 7.94 -7.63
CA ARG A 89 16.42 6.77 -7.98
C ARG A 89 15.52 5.61 -8.43
N ILE A 90 14.50 5.27 -7.64
CA ILE A 90 13.57 4.16 -7.93
C ILE A 90 12.80 4.45 -9.22
N SER A 91 12.27 5.65 -9.39
CA SER A 91 11.52 6.00 -10.60
C SER A 91 12.37 5.93 -11.87
N SER A 92 13.65 6.29 -11.78
CA SER A 92 14.60 6.18 -12.90
C SER A 92 14.98 4.74 -13.20
N GLU A 93 15.18 3.91 -12.18
CA GLU A 93 15.52 2.49 -12.33
C GLU A 93 14.45 1.70 -13.08
N PHE A 94 13.16 2.05 -12.87
CA PHE A 94 12.04 1.44 -13.58
C PHE A 94 11.58 2.24 -14.81
N ASP A 95 12.29 3.28 -15.20
CA ASP A 95 11.94 4.14 -16.34
C ASP A 95 10.47 4.58 -16.29
N LEU A 96 10.03 5.06 -15.10
CA LEU A 96 8.62 5.37 -14.87
C LEU A 96 8.18 6.67 -15.51
N TYR A 97 9.08 7.67 -15.53
CA TYR A 97 8.72 9.02 -15.93
C TYR A 97 9.69 9.60 -16.97
N ASP A 98 9.11 10.30 -17.93
CA ASP A 98 9.85 11.22 -18.78
C ASP A 98 10.01 12.56 -18.05
N TRP A 99 11.22 12.77 -17.52
CA TRP A 99 11.59 13.98 -16.79
C TRP A 99 11.97 15.16 -17.70
N LYS A 100 11.88 15.01 -19.02
CA LYS A 100 12.22 16.02 -20.03
C LYS A 100 13.56 16.72 -19.78
N GLY A 101 14.58 15.96 -19.43
CA GLY A 101 15.94 16.48 -19.19
C GLY A 101 16.15 17.16 -17.83
N MET A 102 15.15 17.15 -16.97
CA MET A 102 15.21 17.83 -15.67
C MET A 102 16.03 17.13 -14.60
N LEU A 103 16.42 15.86 -14.78
CA LEU A 103 17.28 15.11 -13.83
C LEU A 103 18.78 15.39 -13.98
N GLY A 104 19.20 16.25 -14.91
CA GLY A 104 20.60 16.57 -15.12
C GLY A 104 21.20 17.31 -13.92
N GLY A 105 21.81 16.57 -12.99
CA GLY A 105 22.59 17.16 -11.90
C GLY A 105 22.14 16.85 -10.47
N PHE A 106 21.06 16.07 -10.28
CA PHE A 106 20.63 15.70 -8.93
C PHE A 106 21.29 14.42 -8.44
N VAL A 107 22.41 14.54 -7.79
CA VAL A 107 22.95 13.53 -6.88
C VAL A 107 22.64 14.02 -5.47
N GLY A 108 21.49 13.67 -4.94
CA GLY A 108 21.20 13.86 -3.52
C GLY A 108 22.12 12.95 -2.71
N ASN A 109 23.06 13.54 -1.98
CA ASN A 109 24.01 12.81 -1.16
C ASN A 109 23.50 12.55 0.27
N LYS A 110 22.29 12.96 0.59
CA LYS A 110 21.72 12.81 1.93
C LYS A 110 20.51 11.89 1.89
N THR A 111 20.60 10.81 2.63
CA THR A 111 19.43 9.97 2.89
C THR A 111 18.64 10.56 4.05
N SER A 112 17.32 10.67 3.88
CA SER A 112 16.45 11.12 4.98
C SER A 112 16.57 10.16 6.17
N PRO A 113 16.81 10.63 7.37
CA PRO A 113 16.87 9.77 8.55
C PRO A 113 15.48 9.27 8.98
N ASN A 114 14.42 9.93 8.53
CA ASN A 114 13.05 9.69 8.98
C ASN A 114 12.13 9.10 7.91
N THR A 115 12.57 9.04 6.66
CA THR A 115 11.70 8.63 5.55
C THR A 115 12.49 7.84 4.53
N ARG A 116 11.97 6.68 4.12
CA ARG A 116 12.59 5.81 3.13
C ARG A 116 11.55 5.21 2.21
N ILE A 117 11.86 5.13 0.91
CA ILE A 117 11.17 4.27 -0.06
C ILE A 117 12.17 3.24 -0.57
N PHE A 118 11.74 2.00 -0.69
CA PHE A 118 12.51 0.91 -1.27
C PHE A 118 11.55 -0.07 -1.96
N TYR A 119 12.08 -1.07 -2.64
CA TYR A 119 11.26 -2.04 -3.37
C TYR A 119 11.82 -3.45 -3.24
N TYR A 120 10.97 -4.42 -3.59
CA TYR A 120 11.27 -5.83 -3.76
C TYR A 120 10.74 -6.31 -5.10
N SER A 121 11.56 -7.02 -5.88
CA SER A 121 11.25 -7.47 -7.24
C SER A 121 11.41 -8.98 -7.44
N ASP A 122 11.76 -9.73 -6.41
CA ASP A 122 11.96 -11.18 -6.48
C ASP A 122 10.61 -11.92 -6.58
N ILE A 123 9.99 -11.81 -7.74
CA ILE A 123 8.74 -12.48 -8.05
C ILE A 123 9.05 -13.96 -8.26
N PRO A 124 8.39 -14.87 -7.51
CA PRO A 124 8.67 -16.29 -7.66
C PRO A 124 8.25 -16.81 -9.04
N SER A 125 9.09 -17.69 -9.61
CA SER A 125 8.89 -18.30 -10.93
C SER A 125 8.31 -19.72 -10.89
N PHE A 126 7.99 -20.25 -9.70
CA PHE A 126 7.49 -21.61 -9.54
C PHE A 126 6.01 -21.76 -9.99
N ASN A 127 5.60 -23.02 -10.11
CA ASN A 127 4.19 -23.32 -10.35
C ASN A 127 3.36 -23.08 -9.08
N TYR A 128 2.45 -22.11 -9.15
CA TYR A 128 1.62 -21.70 -8.01
C TYR A 128 0.52 -22.69 -7.62
N THR A 129 0.43 -23.85 -8.27
CA THR A 129 -0.42 -24.96 -7.83
C THR A 129 0.29 -25.87 -6.82
N ASP A 130 1.60 -25.74 -6.69
CA ASP A 130 2.40 -26.50 -5.76
C ASP A 130 2.48 -25.78 -4.40
N ILE A 131 1.65 -26.25 -3.47
CA ILE A 131 1.51 -25.64 -2.13
C ILE A 131 2.82 -25.74 -1.34
N ASP A 132 3.55 -26.83 -1.46
CA ASP A 132 4.79 -27.04 -0.71
C ASP A 132 5.89 -26.09 -1.18
N GLN A 133 6.00 -25.85 -2.48
CA GLN A 133 6.91 -24.85 -3.02
C GLN A 133 6.53 -23.45 -2.56
N ILE A 134 5.25 -23.11 -2.53
CA ILE A 134 4.76 -21.82 -2.05
C ILE A 134 5.13 -21.61 -0.59
N VAL A 135 4.86 -22.58 0.27
CA VAL A 135 5.14 -22.49 1.72
C VAL A 135 6.64 -22.37 1.97
N SER A 136 7.44 -23.24 1.36
CA SER A 136 8.90 -23.25 1.49
C SER A 136 9.52 -21.92 1.05
N TRP A 137 9.10 -21.39 -0.09
CA TRP A 137 9.58 -20.10 -0.59
C TRP A 137 9.15 -18.94 0.32
N LYS A 138 7.91 -18.97 0.79
CA LYS A 138 7.35 -17.99 1.70
C LYS A 138 8.17 -17.83 2.97
N ASP A 139 8.50 -18.95 3.60
CA ASP A 139 9.22 -18.97 4.87
C ASP A 139 10.66 -18.47 4.70
N LEU A 140 11.36 -18.97 3.68
CA LEU A 140 12.70 -18.51 3.36
C LEU A 140 12.73 -17.00 3.05
N LYS A 141 11.82 -16.55 2.19
CA LYS A 141 11.80 -15.17 1.71
C LYS A 141 11.36 -14.19 2.80
N ARG A 142 10.46 -14.60 3.68
CA ARG A 142 10.05 -13.80 4.83
C ARG A 142 11.24 -13.45 5.73
N GLU A 143 12.10 -14.40 6.04
CA GLU A 143 13.28 -14.18 6.88
C GLU A 143 14.35 -13.33 6.18
N GLU A 144 14.51 -13.48 4.87
CA GLU A 144 15.40 -12.63 4.08
C GLU A 144 14.91 -11.17 4.06
N ILE A 145 13.63 -10.99 3.74
CA ILE A 145 13.00 -9.66 3.68
C ILE A 145 13.01 -9.00 5.06
N LYS A 146 12.71 -9.75 6.12
CA LYS A 146 12.74 -9.25 7.50
C LYS A 146 14.11 -8.67 7.87
N ARG A 147 15.18 -9.38 7.56
CA ARG A 147 16.57 -8.90 7.76
C ARG A 147 16.86 -7.65 6.92
N SER A 148 16.44 -7.65 5.67
CA SER A 148 16.59 -6.49 4.77
C SER A 148 15.84 -5.26 5.31
N ILE A 149 14.62 -5.43 5.79
CA ILE A 149 13.81 -4.35 6.38
C ILE A 149 14.47 -3.82 7.64
N ALA A 150 14.88 -4.70 8.57
CA ALA A 150 15.55 -4.30 9.80
C ALA A 150 16.80 -3.42 9.50
N PHE A 151 17.61 -3.84 8.53
CA PHE A 151 18.78 -3.07 8.11
C PHE A 151 18.40 -1.70 7.53
N ARG A 152 17.37 -1.65 6.66
CA ARG A 152 16.93 -0.40 6.01
C ARG A 152 16.25 0.56 6.97
N LEU A 153 15.55 0.05 7.97
CA LEU A 153 14.83 0.85 8.95
C LEU A 153 15.67 1.22 10.17
N LYS A 154 16.84 0.61 10.34
CA LYS A 154 17.73 0.94 11.46
C LYS A 154 17.93 2.45 11.69
N PRO A 155 18.22 3.29 10.67
CA PRO A 155 18.35 4.73 10.89
C PRO A 155 17.06 5.42 11.37
N ILE A 156 15.90 4.84 11.06
CA ILE A 156 14.59 5.35 11.47
C ILE A 156 14.34 5.03 12.95
N PHE A 157 14.82 3.88 13.45
CA PHE A 157 14.67 3.44 14.83
C PHE A 157 15.78 3.96 15.74
N ASP A 158 17.03 4.10 15.25
CA ASP A 158 18.20 4.54 16.05
C ASP A 158 18.20 6.04 16.42
N ASN A 159 17.29 6.83 15.89
CA ASN A 159 17.16 8.26 16.23
C ASN A 159 16.64 8.45 17.66
N ASN A 160 17.59 8.57 18.56
CA ASN A 160 17.73 8.44 20.00
C ASN A 160 16.80 9.26 20.93
N TYR A 161 15.49 9.26 20.74
CA TYR A 161 14.59 9.92 21.68
C TYR A 161 13.67 8.97 22.45
N PHE A 162 13.86 7.65 22.36
CA PHE A 162 12.94 6.68 22.95
C PHE A 162 13.63 5.64 23.82
N ILE A 163 12.86 5.09 24.78
CA ILE A 163 13.25 4.02 25.69
C ILE A 163 13.65 2.79 24.86
N GLU A 164 14.83 2.25 25.08
CA GLU A 164 15.45 1.17 24.28
C GLU A 164 14.54 -0.08 24.07
N ASP A 165 13.78 -0.45 25.09
CA ASP A 165 12.95 -1.66 25.03
C ASP A 165 11.74 -1.49 24.12
N TRP A 166 11.15 -0.30 24.10
CA TRP A 166 10.01 -0.01 23.22
C TRP A 166 10.42 0.04 21.74
N ASN A 167 11.62 0.52 21.46
CA ASN A 167 12.16 0.52 20.10
C ASN A 167 12.34 -0.89 19.54
N LYS A 168 12.76 -1.86 20.34
CA LYS A 168 12.94 -3.26 19.91
C LYS A 168 11.62 -3.94 19.60
N GLU A 169 10.60 -3.74 20.43
CA GLU A 169 9.27 -4.30 20.22
C GLU A 169 8.62 -3.74 18.94
N LEU A 170 8.64 -2.41 18.78
CA LEU A 170 8.16 -1.77 17.56
C LEU A 170 8.91 -2.21 16.32
N GLU A 171 10.24 -2.28 16.38
CA GLU A 171 11.06 -2.77 15.28
C GLU A 171 10.63 -4.19 14.89
N ALA A 172 10.40 -5.07 15.87
CA ALA A 172 9.94 -6.43 15.63
C ALA A 172 8.55 -6.47 14.97
N ILE A 173 7.61 -5.65 15.44
CA ILE A 173 6.27 -5.52 14.85
C ILE A 173 6.37 -5.02 13.42
N PHE A 174 7.08 -3.91 13.18
CA PHE A 174 7.23 -3.33 11.85
C PHE A 174 7.90 -4.29 10.87
N THR A 175 9.03 -4.88 11.26
CA THR A 175 9.77 -5.80 10.39
C THR A 175 8.96 -7.04 10.05
N THR A 176 8.22 -7.59 11.01
CA THR A 176 7.36 -8.76 10.80
C THR A 176 6.16 -8.40 9.91
N THR A 177 5.45 -7.32 10.22
CA THR A 177 4.27 -6.87 9.46
C THR A 177 4.64 -6.54 8.02
N ILE A 178 5.69 -5.74 7.80
CA ILE A 178 6.12 -5.37 6.45
C ILE A 178 6.57 -6.61 5.67
N SER A 179 7.34 -7.51 6.28
CA SER A 179 7.82 -8.73 5.59
C SER A 179 6.66 -9.62 5.16
N GLU A 180 5.64 -9.77 6.00
CA GLU A 180 4.44 -10.55 5.67
C GLU A 180 3.67 -9.91 4.50
N LEU A 181 3.47 -8.59 4.53
CA LEU A 181 2.78 -7.87 3.47
C LEU A 181 3.55 -7.92 2.14
N VAL A 182 4.87 -7.76 2.17
CA VAL A 182 5.72 -7.84 0.98
C VAL A 182 5.70 -9.24 0.38
N VAL A 183 5.88 -10.29 1.19
CA VAL A 183 5.84 -11.69 0.72
C VAL A 183 4.48 -12.02 0.11
N ASN A 184 3.39 -11.58 0.75
CA ASN A 184 2.05 -11.78 0.21
C ASN A 184 1.85 -11.05 -1.13
N SER A 185 2.36 -9.82 -1.27
CA SER A 185 2.27 -9.07 -2.52
C SER A 185 3.11 -9.70 -3.64
N LEU A 186 4.32 -10.20 -3.35
CA LEU A 186 5.16 -10.89 -4.34
C LEU A 186 4.49 -12.18 -4.86
N ILE A 187 3.89 -12.96 -3.98
CA ILE A 187 3.22 -14.21 -4.33
C ILE A 187 1.86 -13.96 -4.99
N HIS A 188 1.03 -13.20 -4.31
CA HIS A 188 -0.38 -13.02 -4.72
C HIS A 188 -0.55 -11.92 -5.75
N GLY A 189 0.19 -10.82 -5.62
CA GLY A 189 0.22 -9.73 -6.58
C GLY A 189 1.00 -10.07 -7.84
N ARG A 190 2.04 -10.88 -7.73
CA ARG A 190 2.98 -11.22 -8.82
C ARG A 190 3.60 -9.99 -9.48
N SER A 191 3.96 -9.04 -8.67
CA SER A 191 4.48 -7.77 -9.15
C SER A 191 5.51 -7.21 -8.19
N ILE A 192 6.21 -6.18 -8.64
CA ILE A 192 7.12 -5.40 -7.81
C ILE A 192 6.33 -4.76 -6.68
N VAL A 193 6.93 -4.77 -5.48
CA VAL A 193 6.35 -4.22 -4.27
C VAL A 193 7.17 -3.02 -3.83
N PHE A 194 6.55 -1.86 -3.76
CA PHE A 194 7.13 -0.66 -3.22
C PHE A 194 6.76 -0.52 -1.76
N VAL A 195 7.75 -0.24 -0.94
CA VAL A 195 7.59 -0.06 0.50
C VAL A 195 8.07 1.33 0.86
N GLY A 196 7.24 2.03 1.58
CA GLY A 196 7.58 3.31 2.11
C GLY A 196 7.39 3.36 3.62
N VAL A 197 8.33 3.97 4.35
CA VAL A 197 8.28 4.15 5.80
C VAL A 197 8.63 5.57 6.15
N GLN A 198 7.79 6.20 6.97
CA GLN A 198 8.01 7.56 7.47
C GLN A 198 7.79 7.62 8.98
N ARG A 199 8.76 8.15 9.67
CA ARG A 199 8.65 8.51 11.08
C ARG A 199 8.29 9.98 11.22
N THR A 200 7.34 10.27 12.05
CA THR A 200 6.95 11.61 12.49
C THR A 200 7.10 11.72 13.99
N LYS A 201 6.75 12.89 14.56
CA LYS A 201 6.68 13.05 16.03
C LYS A 201 5.54 12.23 16.65
N LYS A 202 4.53 11.82 15.87
CA LYS A 202 3.32 11.16 16.38
C LYS A 202 3.36 9.64 16.26
N GLY A 203 4.18 9.11 15.36
CA GLY A 203 4.23 7.67 15.07
C GLY A 203 5.02 7.36 13.81
N ILE A 204 4.95 6.10 13.41
CA ILE A 204 5.55 5.61 12.18
C ILE A 204 4.43 5.16 11.25
N THR A 205 4.43 5.71 10.05
CA THR A 205 3.52 5.32 8.96
C THR A 205 4.28 4.47 7.95
N THR A 206 3.68 3.38 7.53
CA THR A 206 4.21 2.50 6.48
C THR A 206 3.19 2.34 5.36
N CYS A 207 3.66 2.30 4.12
CA CYS A 207 2.87 1.96 2.94
C CYS A 207 3.54 0.81 2.20
N VAL A 208 2.81 -0.27 1.95
CA VAL A 208 3.20 -1.37 1.07
C VAL A 208 2.26 -1.35 -0.13
N SER A 209 2.80 -1.17 -1.32
CA SER A 209 2.01 -0.98 -2.53
C SER A 209 2.57 -1.84 -3.66
N ASP A 210 1.72 -2.63 -4.29
CA ASP A 210 2.04 -3.45 -5.45
C ASP A 210 1.25 -3.03 -6.69
N SER A 211 1.76 -3.37 -7.86
CA SER A 211 1.13 -3.14 -9.17
C SER A 211 0.43 -4.39 -9.72
N GLY A 212 0.13 -5.35 -8.87
CA GLY A 212 -0.29 -6.69 -9.25
C GLY A 212 -1.78 -6.87 -9.51
N ILE A 213 -2.19 -8.13 -9.47
CA ILE A 213 -3.55 -8.55 -9.84
C ILE A 213 -4.62 -8.28 -8.78
N GLY A 214 -4.22 -7.83 -7.57
CA GLY A 214 -5.11 -7.52 -6.44
C GLY A 214 -5.76 -8.75 -5.78
N PHE A 215 -6.53 -8.51 -4.72
CA PHE A 215 -7.09 -9.57 -3.88
C PHE A 215 -8.07 -10.47 -4.62
N LEU A 216 -9.03 -9.90 -5.37
CA LEU A 216 -10.07 -10.69 -6.05
C LEU A 216 -9.49 -11.65 -7.08
N ASN A 217 -8.60 -11.16 -7.95
CA ASN A 217 -8.01 -11.99 -8.99
C ASN A 217 -7.04 -13.03 -8.42
N SER A 218 -6.36 -12.69 -7.32
CA SER A 218 -5.56 -13.65 -6.58
C SER A 218 -6.43 -14.79 -6.02
N LEU A 219 -7.54 -14.48 -5.36
CA LEU A 219 -8.46 -15.50 -4.83
C LEU A 219 -9.09 -16.35 -5.94
N LYS A 220 -9.51 -15.75 -7.04
CA LYS A 220 -10.03 -16.49 -8.21
C LYS A 220 -9.02 -17.51 -8.74
N LYS A 221 -7.75 -17.16 -8.71
CA LYS A 221 -6.69 -18.01 -9.23
C LYS A 221 -6.33 -19.17 -8.32
N TYR A 222 -6.37 -18.94 -6.99
CA TYR A 222 -5.88 -19.91 -6.00
C TYR A 222 -6.98 -20.62 -5.22
N LYS A 223 -8.21 -20.11 -5.24
CA LYS A 223 -9.34 -20.61 -4.45
C LYS A 223 -10.65 -20.46 -5.25
N THR A 224 -10.74 -21.20 -6.33
CA THR A 224 -11.88 -21.15 -7.26
C THR A 224 -13.24 -21.37 -6.61
N GLU A 225 -13.32 -22.27 -5.62
CA GLU A 225 -14.55 -22.57 -4.86
C GLU A 225 -15.08 -21.36 -4.10
N ILE A 226 -14.17 -20.55 -3.54
CA ILE A 226 -14.52 -19.38 -2.73
C ILE A 226 -14.85 -18.19 -3.63
N SER A 227 -14.25 -18.12 -4.81
CA SER A 227 -14.47 -17.00 -5.73
C SER A 227 -15.94 -16.83 -6.12
N ALA A 228 -16.71 -17.90 -6.19
CA ALA A 228 -18.15 -17.87 -6.50
C ALA A 228 -18.94 -17.15 -5.39
N SER A 229 -18.60 -17.34 -4.12
CA SER A 229 -19.30 -16.72 -2.99
C SER A 229 -18.97 -15.23 -2.81
N LEU A 230 -17.91 -14.73 -3.48
CA LEU A 230 -17.48 -13.35 -3.38
C LEU A 230 -18.18 -12.41 -4.38
N ASP A 231 -19.09 -12.89 -5.21
CA ASP A 231 -19.88 -12.13 -6.19
C ASP A 231 -19.05 -11.15 -7.05
N ASN A 232 -17.83 -11.53 -7.40
CA ASN A 232 -16.87 -10.67 -8.08
C ASN A 232 -16.57 -9.33 -7.37
N SER A 233 -16.74 -9.25 -6.06
CA SER A 233 -16.55 -8.04 -5.27
C SER A 233 -15.13 -7.94 -4.71
N ASN A 234 -14.42 -6.87 -5.06
CA ASN A 234 -13.12 -6.57 -4.46
C ASN A 234 -13.22 -6.32 -2.96
N LEU A 235 -14.28 -5.66 -2.51
CA LEU A 235 -14.54 -5.40 -1.09
C LEU A 235 -14.67 -6.70 -0.30
N LYS A 236 -15.49 -7.64 -0.79
CA LYS A 236 -15.63 -8.97 -0.17
C LYS A 236 -14.30 -9.73 -0.18
N SER A 237 -13.51 -9.58 -1.21
CA SER A 237 -12.21 -10.24 -1.33
C SER A 237 -11.19 -9.74 -0.31
N ILE A 238 -11.15 -8.42 -0.05
CA ILE A 238 -10.30 -7.85 1.00
C ILE A 238 -10.77 -8.34 2.37
N LEU A 239 -12.08 -8.28 2.65
CA LEU A 239 -12.66 -8.76 3.92
C LEU A 239 -12.33 -10.22 4.16
N TYR A 240 -12.59 -11.07 3.16
CA TYR A 240 -12.27 -12.49 3.25
C TYR A 240 -10.79 -12.73 3.55
N SER A 241 -9.89 -12.07 2.83
CA SER A 241 -8.45 -12.20 3.04
C SER A 241 -8.02 -11.70 4.44
N SER A 242 -8.73 -10.70 4.98
CA SER A 242 -8.46 -10.18 6.32
C SER A 242 -8.85 -11.16 7.44
N PHE A 243 -9.84 -12.03 7.20
CA PHE A 243 -10.32 -12.98 8.22
C PHE A 243 -9.80 -14.41 8.05
N GLN A 244 -9.28 -14.77 6.89
CA GLN A 244 -9.01 -16.15 6.52
C GLN A 244 -7.94 -16.86 7.37
N SER A 245 -7.14 -16.13 8.09
CA SER A 245 -6.03 -16.70 8.83
C SER A 245 -6.39 -17.03 10.28
N LYS A 246 -7.26 -18.02 10.49
CA LYS A 246 -7.48 -18.62 11.83
C LYS A 246 -6.18 -19.06 12.53
N ASN A 247 -5.09 -19.24 11.78
CA ASN A 247 -3.79 -19.69 12.26
C ASN A 247 -2.82 -18.55 12.61
N LYS A 248 -3.31 -17.31 12.78
CA LYS A 248 -2.50 -16.15 13.18
C LYS A 248 -1.33 -15.82 12.26
N ILE A 249 -1.42 -16.14 10.96
CA ILE A 249 -0.41 -15.86 9.94
C ILE A 249 -1.07 -15.02 8.83
N GLY A 250 -0.29 -14.21 8.10
CA GLY A 250 -0.76 -13.46 6.95
C GLY A 250 -1.40 -12.12 7.29
N LEU A 251 -2.35 -11.69 6.45
CA LEU A 251 -2.96 -10.37 6.55
C LEU A 251 -3.70 -10.16 7.89
N TYR A 252 -4.34 -11.21 8.42
CA TYR A 252 -5.00 -11.16 9.74
C TYR A 252 -4.01 -10.77 10.84
N ARG A 253 -2.84 -11.42 10.86
CA ARG A 253 -1.80 -11.13 11.85
C ARG A 253 -1.31 -9.68 11.70
N ALA A 254 -1.04 -9.25 10.48
CA ALA A 254 -0.59 -7.89 10.21
C ALA A 254 -1.60 -6.85 10.72
N ILE A 255 -2.90 -7.08 10.51
CA ILE A 255 -3.96 -6.21 11.05
C ILE A 255 -3.96 -6.24 12.57
N ASN A 256 -3.94 -7.43 13.16
CA ASN A 256 -3.98 -7.60 14.60
C ASN A 256 -2.80 -6.93 15.30
N ASP A 257 -1.57 -7.18 14.84
CA ASP A 257 -0.35 -6.61 15.43
C ASP A 257 -0.38 -5.07 15.39
N VAL A 258 -0.85 -4.48 14.29
CA VAL A 258 -1.01 -3.02 14.15
C VAL A 258 -2.07 -2.47 15.10
N ILE A 259 -3.23 -3.13 15.18
CA ILE A 259 -4.35 -2.68 16.03
C ILE A 259 -4.03 -2.83 17.51
N GLU A 260 -3.39 -3.92 17.92
CA GLU A 260 -2.96 -4.13 19.31
C GLU A 260 -1.89 -3.11 19.74
N SER A 261 -1.11 -2.60 18.79
CA SER A 261 -0.17 -1.48 19.01
C SER A 261 -0.85 -0.10 19.03
N GLY A 262 -2.18 -0.03 19.07
CA GLY A 262 -2.95 1.22 19.08
C GLY A 262 -3.03 1.92 17.72
N GLY A 263 -2.57 1.26 16.67
CA GLY A 263 -2.54 1.79 15.31
C GLY A 263 -3.82 1.58 14.52
N PHE A 264 -3.73 1.90 13.23
CA PHE A 264 -4.76 1.61 12.25
C PHE A 264 -4.13 1.13 10.94
N ILE A 265 -4.92 0.39 10.15
CA ILE A 265 -4.48 -0.11 8.85
C ILE A 265 -5.55 0.14 7.80
N ASN A 266 -5.13 0.70 6.68
CA ASN A 266 -5.94 0.93 5.49
C ASN A 266 -5.52 -0.04 4.38
N ILE A 267 -6.48 -0.74 3.82
CA ILE A 267 -6.27 -1.68 2.72
C ILE A 267 -7.12 -1.26 1.55
N SER A 268 -6.51 -0.97 0.41
CA SER A 268 -7.23 -0.68 -0.82
C SER A 268 -6.77 -1.57 -1.96
N SER A 269 -7.71 -2.01 -2.79
CA SER A 269 -7.46 -2.78 -3.99
C SER A 269 -8.58 -2.56 -4.98
N PHE A 270 -8.20 -2.23 -6.21
CA PHE A 270 -9.14 -1.89 -7.28
C PHE A 270 -10.11 -0.77 -6.89
N ASP A 271 -11.40 -1.09 -6.79
CA ASP A 271 -12.49 -0.16 -6.49
C ASP A 271 -12.85 -0.09 -5.01
N SER A 272 -12.10 -0.75 -4.15
CA SER A 272 -12.50 -0.98 -2.75
C SER A 272 -11.42 -0.57 -1.76
N GLU A 273 -11.85 -0.06 -0.62
CA GLU A 273 -11.00 0.36 0.49
C GLU A 273 -11.62 -0.02 1.82
N ILE A 274 -10.80 -0.48 2.75
CA ILE A 274 -11.19 -0.80 4.13
C ILE A 274 -10.20 -0.13 5.09
N MET A 275 -10.73 0.63 6.02
CA MET A 275 -9.97 1.21 7.13
C MET A 275 -10.28 0.45 8.42
N TRP A 276 -9.32 -0.35 8.87
CA TRP A 276 -9.38 -1.03 10.15
C TRP A 276 -8.86 -0.13 11.26
N LYS A 277 -9.68 0.09 12.28
CA LYS A 277 -9.32 0.78 13.53
C LYS A 277 -9.69 -0.10 14.74
N PRO A 278 -9.15 0.18 15.94
CA PRO A 278 -9.41 -0.65 17.12
C PRO A 278 -10.89 -0.91 17.39
N ILE A 279 -11.74 0.11 17.29
CA ILE A 279 -13.19 0.00 17.50
C ILE A 279 -13.81 -0.97 16.49
N PHE A 280 -13.51 -0.79 15.21
CA PHE A 280 -14.01 -1.63 14.12
C PHE A 280 -13.53 -3.08 14.25
N TRP A 281 -12.24 -3.28 14.54
CA TRP A 281 -11.64 -4.61 14.71
C TRP A 281 -12.23 -5.37 15.91
N THR A 282 -12.39 -4.68 17.04
CA THR A 282 -13.00 -5.25 18.25
C THR A 282 -14.46 -5.63 18.04
N TYR A 283 -15.23 -4.79 17.35
CA TYR A 283 -16.61 -5.06 17.01
C TYR A 283 -16.75 -6.37 16.24
N ILE A 284 -15.93 -6.56 15.21
CA ILE A 284 -15.96 -7.76 14.38
C ILE A 284 -15.54 -9.01 15.14
N ASN A 285 -14.51 -8.94 15.96
CA ASN A 285 -14.02 -10.08 16.70
C ASN A 285 -14.99 -10.54 17.79
N LYS A 286 -15.89 -9.67 18.26
CA LYS A 286 -17.00 -10.04 19.18
C LYS A 286 -18.07 -10.87 18.50
N TYR A 287 -18.32 -10.66 17.22
CA TYR A 287 -19.22 -11.51 16.44
C TYR A 287 -18.48 -12.78 16.02
N SER A 288 -18.29 -13.68 16.99
CA SER A 288 -17.58 -14.95 16.83
C SER A 288 -18.38 -16.04 16.08
N SER A 289 -19.32 -15.66 15.22
CA SER A 289 -19.93 -16.62 14.32
C SER A 289 -18.91 -17.18 13.35
N SER A 290 -18.92 -18.47 13.13
CA SER A 290 -18.07 -19.15 12.14
C SER A 290 -18.44 -18.79 10.69
N ASP A 291 -19.48 -18.00 10.48
CA ASP A 291 -19.96 -17.62 9.17
C ASP A 291 -19.35 -16.29 8.72
N GLU A 292 -18.35 -16.40 7.87
CA GLU A 292 -17.62 -15.25 7.29
C GLU A 292 -18.52 -14.40 6.37
N ILE A 293 -19.53 -15.01 5.75
CA ILE A 293 -20.48 -14.30 4.86
C ILE A 293 -21.40 -13.41 5.70
N LEU A 294 -21.92 -13.94 6.82
CA LEU A 294 -22.76 -13.16 7.72
C LEU A 294 -21.99 -11.98 8.32
N LYS A 295 -20.71 -12.17 8.68
CA LYS A 295 -19.85 -11.07 9.11
C LYS A 295 -19.73 -9.99 8.04
N MET A 296 -19.57 -10.36 6.78
CA MET A 296 -19.46 -9.40 5.69
C MET A 296 -20.72 -8.57 5.47
N GLU A 297 -21.89 -9.17 5.63
CA GLU A 297 -23.17 -8.44 5.49
C GLU A 297 -23.41 -7.46 6.67
N ILE A 298 -23.12 -7.88 7.90
CA ILE A 298 -23.20 -7.00 9.08
C ILE A 298 -22.26 -5.81 8.93
N LEU A 299 -21.03 -6.05 8.46
CA LEU A 299 -20.04 -4.99 8.23
C LEU A 299 -20.48 -3.97 7.20
N LYS A 300 -21.10 -4.43 6.11
CA LYS A 300 -21.63 -3.52 5.09
C LYS A 300 -22.73 -2.63 5.64
N SER A 301 -23.65 -3.17 6.47
CA SER A 301 -24.75 -2.38 7.01
C SER A 301 -24.28 -1.26 7.94
N GLU A 302 -23.24 -1.49 8.73
CA GLU A 302 -22.85 -0.59 9.80
C GLU A 302 -21.70 0.36 9.47
N PHE A 303 -20.73 -0.11 8.67
CA PHE A 303 -19.47 0.62 8.41
C PHE A 303 -19.30 1.07 6.97
N TYR A 304 -20.27 0.83 6.09
CA TYR A 304 -20.18 1.29 4.72
C TYR A 304 -20.39 2.80 4.62
N VAL A 305 -19.52 3.45 3.85
CA VAL A 305 -19.51 4.90 3.65
C VAL A 305 -19.48 5.23 2.16
N ASP A 306 -20.51 5.91 1.67
CA ASP A 306 -20.60 6.34 0.27
C ASP A 306 -19.72 7.58 -0.01
N ASN A 307 -19.58 8.45 0.98
CA ASN A 307 -18.81 9.69 0.83
C ASN A 307 -18.10 10.09 2.14
N TYR A 308 -17.20 11.07 2.04
CA TYR A 308 -16.43 11.56 3.21
C TYR A 308 -17.23 12.47 4.17
N ALA A 309 -18.55 12.59 4.01
CA ALA A 309 -19.37 13.46 4.86
C ALA A 309 -19.66 12.82 6.24
N ASP A 310 -19.64 11.49 6.34
CA ASP A 310 -19.88 10.78 7.60
C ASP A 310 -18.59 10.70 8.44
N LYS A 311 -18.33 11.79 9.17
CA LYS A 311 -17.13 11.90 10.03
C LYS A 311 -17.08 10.87 11.15
N GLU A 312 -18.22 10.46 11.67
CA GLU A 312 -18.29 9.49 12.78
C GLU A 312 -17.85 8.11 12.33
N LYS A 313 -18.37 7.63 11.22
CA LYS A 313 -17.91 6.36 10.61
C LYS A 313 -16.43 6.42 10.22
N LEU A 314 -15.97 7.52 9.63
CA LEU A 314 -14.56 7.70 9.31
C LEU A 314 -13.64 7.63 10.54
N ASN A 315 -14.12 8.05 11.72
CA ASN A 315 -13.36 7.95 12.96
C ASN A 315 -13.28 6.55 13.53
N ASN A 316 -14.29 5.71 13.30
CA ASN A 316 -14.40 4.36 13.87
C ASN A 316 -13.83 3.24 12.99
N GLY A 317 -13.53 3.56 11.76
CA GLY A 317 -13.19 2.61 10.69
C GLY A 317 -14.33 2.54 9.67
N TYR A 318 -14.01 2.16 8.43
CA TYR A 318 -14.99 2.17 7.36
C TYR A 318 -14.69 1.18 6.24
N LEU A 319 -15.74 0.88 5.48
CA LEU A 319 -15.71 0.21 4.20
C LEU A 319 -16.13 1.19 3.12
N ARG A 320 -15.45 1.20 1.98
CA ARG A 320 -15.75 2.10 0.89
C ARG A 320 -15.58 1.43 -0.47
N LYS A 321 -16.42 1.83 -1.41
CA LYS A 321 -16.30 1.48 -2.81
C LYS A 321 -16.15 2.75 -3.65
N TYR A 322 -15.31 2.67 -4.68
CA TYR A 322 -15.11 3.74 -5.67
C TYR A 322 -15.79 3.39 -6.98
N ASP A 323 -16.19 4.40 -7.74
CA ASP A 323 -16.79 4.20 -9.07
C ASP A 323 -15.80 3.67 -10.10
N HIS A 324 -14.51 3.79 -9.83
CA HIS A 324 -13.43 3.38 -10.71
C HIS A 324 -12.37 2.63 -9.93
N PHE A 325 -11.53 1.87 -10.63
CA PHE A 325 -10.54 1.02 -9.99
C PHE A 325 -9.10 1.38 -10.32
N LEU A 326 -8.22 1.16 -9.34
CA LEU A 326 -6.77 1.19 -9.47
C LEU A 326 -6.21 -0.21 -9.34
N MET A 327 -5.41 -0.66 -10.31
CA MET A 327 -4.79 -1.99 -10.27
C MET A 327 -3.85 -2.12 -9.07
N GLY A 328 -3.65 -3.36 -8.63
CA GLY A 328 -2.79 -3.70 -7.50
C GLY A 328 -3.45 -3.55 -6.13
N SER A 329 -2.61 -3.62 -5.12
CA SER A 329 -3.02 -3.48 -3.72
C SER A 329 -2.17 -2.43 -3.03
N ARG A 330 -2.76 -1.69 -2.11
CA ARG A 330 -2.10 -0.68 -1.29
C ARG A 330 -2.52 -0.87 0.15
N ILE A 331 -1.54 -1.09 1.00
CA ILE A 331 -1.75 -1.30 2.42
C ILE A 331 -0.94 -0.24 3.16
N THR A 332 -1.62 0.63 3.88
CA THR A 332 -0.99 1.66 4.69
C THR A 332 -1.36 1.44 6.14
N PHE A 333 -0.40 1.43 7.03
CA PHE A 333 -0.64 1.37 8.45
C PHE A 333 0.18 2.40 9.20
N GLU A 334 -0.33 2.80 10.36
CA GLU A 334 0.34 3.71 11.27
C GLU A 334 0.28 3.13 12.67
N ILE A 335 1.42 3.17 13.36
CA ILE A 335 1.51 2.86 14.78
C ILE A 335 1.91 4.15 15.49
N PRO A 336 1.04 4.69 16.35
CA PRO A 336 1.34 5.91 17.09
C PRO A 336 2.42 5.65 18.13
N PHE A 337 3.17 6.69 18.49
CA PHE A 337 3.97 6.66 19.68
C PHE A 337 3.06 6.91 20.88
N ASN A 338 2.98 5.95 21.79
CA ASN A 338 2.29 6.14 23.05
C ASN A 338 3.19 7.03 23.92
N TYR A 339 2.88 8.32 23.95
CA TYR A 339 3.37 9.20 24.98
C TYR A 339 2.34 9.15 26.11
N ASP A 340 2.63 8.43 27.17
CA ASP A 340 1.93 8.57 28.45
C ASP A 340 2.25 9.92 29.09
#